data_1687c86800dc6262aa48094847876456
#
_entry.id   1687c86800dc6262aa48094847876456
#
_cell.length_a   1.000
_cell.length_b   1.000
_cell.length_c   1.000
_cell.angle_alpha   90.00
_cell.angle_beta   90.00
_cell.angle_gamma   90.00
#
_symmetry.space_group_name_H-M   'P 1'
#
loop_
_entity.id
_entity.type
_entity.pdbx_description
1 polymer ?
#
loop_
_entity_poly.entity_id
_entity_poly.type
_entity_poly.pdbx_seq_one_letter_code
_entity_poly.pdbx_strand_id
1 'polypeptide(L)'
;MPLTSIPEVLDVLIMHGAQARPDAAFDLVIEIPHGATTTLDFTTLAAKLTSPLPDGLADFFHVSTDAGAPELARAIATRFVDDEPTRSVAILRCRIPRTFVDCNRRIDASPDDFKAGKVTPGLLPWITTADDRELLQAAYDRYVGSVREAIAGLAGDGAILLLHTYAPRTIDVEVDLQIVANLRRAYEPDREATWPLRPEVDVIGREIDGTDRAPAGVVTALREGLTGLGIELAESATYPLHPSTLAWGHVMARPGRVLCVEVRRDLLADPFEPFVQMQIGAAKVDRLVAPFVRALRRWW
;
A
#
# COMPACT_ATOMS: atom_id res chain seq x y z
N MET A 1 -22.75 8.91 4.25
CA MET A 1 -22.90 9.21 2.80
C MET A 1 -22.45 8.00 2.00
N PRO A 2 -22.88 7.79 0.75
CA PRO A 2 -22.34 6.70 -0.05
C PRO A 2 -20.84 6.92 -0.28
N LEU A 3 -20.05 5.87 -0.11
CA LEU A 3 -18.62 5.87 -0.39
C LEU A 3 -18.40 6.09 -1.90
N THR A 4 -17.72 7.18 -2.29
CA THR A 4 -17.54 7.59 -3.68
C THR A 4 -16.11 8.00 -3.97
N SER A 5 -15.69 7.85 -5.22
CA SER A 5 -14.39 8.35 -5.69
C SER A 5 -14.30 9.87 -5.56
N ILE A 6 -13.10 10.34 -5.22
CA ILE A 6 -12.75 11.76 -5.13
C ILE A 6 -11.65 12.02 -6.15
N PRO A 7 -11.89 12.85 -7.19
CA PRO A 7 -10.88 13.11 -8.21
C PRO A 7 -9.50 13.43 -7.61
N GLU A 8 -8.45 12.79 -8.13
CA GLU A 8 -7.04 12.95 -7.72
C GLU A 8 -6.70 12.56 -6.27
N VAL A 9 -7.68 12.16 -5.48
CA VAL A 9 -7.48 11.79 -4.06
C VAL A 9 -7.72 10.29 -3.84
N LEU A 10 -8.84 9.77 -4.33
CA LEU A 10 -9.28 8.41 -4.04
C LEU A 10 -10.09 7.84 -5.19
N ASP A 11 -9.73 6.66 -5.67
CA ASP A 11 -10.63 5.82 -6.45
C ASP A 11 -11.31 4.81 -5.52
N VAL A 12 -12.61 4.68 -5.66
CA VAL A 12 -13.43 3.67 -4.97
C VAL A 12 -13.99 2.71 -6.00
N LEU A 13 -13.76 1.43 -5.80
CA LEU A 13 -14.39 0.37 -6.58
C LEU A 13 -15.14 -0.56 -5.61
N ILE A 14 -16.44 -0.66 -5.77
CA ILE A 14 -17.29 -1.58 -5.00
C ILE A 14 -17.64 -2.77 -5.89
N MET A 15 -17.48 -3.97 -5.34
CA MET A 15 -17.79 -5.24 -5.99
C MET A 15 -18.69 -6.06 -5.10
N HIS A 16 -19.76 -6.61 -5.71
CA HIS A 16 -20.72 -7.45 -5.02
C HIS A 16 -20.73 -8.83 -5.64
N GLY A 17 -20.77 -9.86 -4.80
CA GLY A 17 -21.09 -11.20 -5.25
C GLY A 17 -22.53 -11.28 -5.79
N ALA A 18 -22.81 -12.25 -6.62
CA ALA A 18 -24.08 -12.37 -7.35
C ALA A 18 -25.33 -12.46 -6.43
N GLN A 19 -25.15 -12.78 -5.16
CA GLN A 19 -26.22 -12.91 -4.15
C GLN A 19 -26.08 -11.85 -3.02
N ALA A 20 -25.10 -10.98 -3.10
CA ALA A 20 -24.92 -9.93 -2.11
C ALA A 20 -25.97 -8.83 -2.28
N ARG A 21 -26.40 -8.25 -1.17
CA ARG A 21 -27.32 -7.11 -1.18
C ARG A 21 -26.52 -5.83 -1.47
N PRO A 22 -26.94 -4.99 -2.44
CA PRO A 22 -26.21 -3.76 -2.78
C PRO A 22 -26.10 -2.73 -1.65
N ASP A 23 -27.02 -2.79 -0.68
CA ASP A 23 -27.10 -1.91 0.48
C ASP A 23 -26.50 -2.51 1.76
N ALA A 24 -25.94 -3.71 1.66
CA ALA A 24 -25.29 -4.35 2.81
C ALA A 24 -23.96 -3.68 3.17
N ALA A 25 -23.56 -3.84 4.42
CA ALA A 25 -22.22 -3.49 4.88
C ALA A 25 -21.17 -4.29 4.10
N PHE A 26 -19.97 -3.71 3.91
CA PHE A 26 -18.86 -4.43 3.25
C PHE A 26 -18.33 -5.54 4.16
N ASP A 27 -17.99 -6.67 3.55
CA ASP A 27 -17.31 -7.76 4.24
C ASP A 27 -15.79 -7.55 4.24
N LEU A 28 -15.26 -7.00 3.15
CA LEU A 28 -13.84 -6.75 2.98
C LEU A 28 -13.60 -5.32 2.45
N VAL A 29 -12.68 -4.62 3.08
CA VAL A 29 -12.06 -3.41 2.53
C VAL A 29 -10.63 -3.76 2.11
N ILE A 30 -10.27 -3.44 0.86
CA ILE A 30 -8.88 -3.51 0.38
C ILE A 30 -8.40 -2.07 0.23
N GLU A 31 -7.47 -1.67 1.09
CA GLU A 31 -6.86 -0.34 1.06
C GLU A 31 -5.48 -0.39 0.41
N ILE A 32 -5.22 0.58 -0.49
CA ILE A 32 -3.95 0.75 -1.19
C ILE A 32 -3.47 2.19 -0.95
N PRO A 33 -2.80 2.48 0.17
CA PRO A 33 -2.41 3.85 0.54
C PRO A 33 -1.42 4.51 -0.42
N HIS A 34 -0.63 3.71 -1.13
CA HIS A 34 0.34 4.18 -2.12
C HIS A 34 -0.07 3.78 -3.55
N GLY A 35 -1.37 3.82 -3.81
CA GLY A 35 -1.99 3.37 -5.06
C GLY A 35 -1.87 4.35 -6.24
N ALA A 36 -1.30 5.55 -6.05
CA ALA A 36 -0.89 6.44 -7.14
C ALA A 36 0.31 5.82 -7.86
N THR A 37 0.08 5.12 -8.99
CA THR A 37 1.11 4.29 -9.64
C THR A 37 1.42 4.69 -11.08
N THR A 38 0.70 5.69 -11.62
CA THR A 38 0.89 6.14 -13.00
C THR A 38 1.61 7.48 -13.07
N THR A 39 2.36 7.71 -14.15
CA THR A 39 2.98 9.02 -14.41
C THR A 39 1.95 10.14 -14.38
N LEU A 40 0.71 9.88 -14.80
CA LEU A 40 -0.38 10.86 -14.75
C LEU A 40 -0.74 11.25 -13.32
N ASP A 41 -0.75 10.31 -12.37
CA ASP A 41 -0.99 10.60 -10.94
C ASP A 41 0.03 11.62 -10.43
N PHE A 42 1.32 11.39 -10.77
CA PHE A 42 2.42 12.26 -10.36
C PHE A 42 2.32 13.65 -11.03
N THR A 43 2.21 13.69 -12.35
CA THR A 43 2.25 14.95 -13.11
C THR A 43 1.06 15.87 -12.82
N THR A 44 -0.13 15.27 -12.60
CA THR A 44 -1.34 16.03 -12.29
C THR A 44 -1.23 16.78 -10.96
N LEU A 45 -0.67 16.15 -9.93
CA LEU A 45 -0.51 16.81 -8.63
C LEU A 45 0.72 17.72 -8.62
N ALA A 46 1.84 17.29 -9.23
CA ALA A 46 3.06 18.12 -9.34
C ALA A 46 2.79 19.48 -10.01
N ALA A 47 1.92 19.51 -11.05
CA ALA A 47 1.56 20.74 -11.74
C ALA A 47 0.79 21.77 -10.88
N LYS A 48 0.27 21.36 -9.72
CA LYS A 48 -0.44 22.24 -8.78
C LYS A 48 0.46 22.81 -7.68
N LEU A 49 1.64 22.22 -7.51
CA LEU A 49 2.58 22.61 -6.46
C LEU A 49 3.45 23.79 -6.92
N THR A 50 3.72 24.69 -5.99
CA THR A 50 4.56 25.87 -6.16
C THR A 50 5.92 25.75 -5.49
N SER A 51 6.07 24.76 -4.59
CA SER A 51 7.35 24.41 -3.97
C SER A 51 8.37 23.99 -5.02
N PRO A 52 9.64 24.38 -4.89
CA PRO A 52 10.70 23.96 -5.79
C PRO A 52 10.98 22.46 -5.60
N LEU A 53 10.43 21.64 -6.48
CA LEU A 53 10.61 20.20 -6.45
C LEU A 53 12.02 19.81 -6.94
N PRO A 54 12.66 18.76 -6.37
CA PRO A 54 13.92 18.24 -6.89
C PRO A 54 13.82 17.86 -8.36
N ASP A 55 14.87 18.16 -9.15
CA ASP A 55 14.94 17.78 -10.56
C ASP A 55 14.86 16.24 -10.70
N GLY A 56 14.00 15.76 -11.60
CA GLY A 56 13.80 14.33 -11.82
C GLY A 56 13.06 13.60 -10.71
N LEU A 57 12.30 14.30 -9.85
CA LEU A 57 11.56 13.72 -8.72
C LEU A 57 10.63 12.56 -9.14
N ALA A 58 10.23 12.49 -10.42
CA ALA A 58 9.50 11.35 -10.97
C ALA A 58 10.23 10.01 -10.81
N ASP A 59 11.56 9.99 -10.78
CA ASP A 59 12.35 8.78 -10.52
C ASP A 59 12.05 8.24 -9.11
N PHE A 60 12.04 9.13 -8.10
CA PHE A 60 11.66 8.74 -6.74
C PHE A 60 10.22 8.27 -6.67
N PHE A 61 9.30 8.92 -7.39
CA PHE A 61 7.92 8.46 -7.50
C PHE A 61 7.84 7.02 -8.00
N HIS A 62 8.46 6.69 -9.13
CA HIS A 62 8.40 5.36 -9.70
C HIS A 62 9.06 4.28 -8.82
N VAL A 63 10.10 4.64 -8.07
CA VAL A 63 10.73 3.73 -7.11
C VAL A 63 9.89 3.54 -5.85
N SER A 64 9.17 4.56 -5.40
CA SER A 64 8.47 4.55 -4.10
C SER A 64 6.99 4.16 -4.17
N THR A 65 6.38 4.14 -5.36
CA THR A 65 4.95 3.79 -5.54
C THR A 65 4.72 2.28 -5.43
N ASP A 66 3.49 1.86 -5.08
CA ASP A 66 3.13 0.45 -4.95
C ASP A 66 2.59 -0.12 -6.28
N ALA A 67 3.45 -0.07 -7.32
CA ALA A 67 3.10 -0.61 -8.64
C ALA A 67 2.70 -2.09 -8.55
N GLY A 68 1.58 -2.45 -9.18
CA GLY A 68 0.98 -3.78 -9.16
C GLY A 68 -0.03 -4.02 -8.03
N ALA A 69 -0.03 -3.20 -6.96
CA ALA A 69 -1.02 -3.34 -5.89
C ALA A 69 -2.47 -3.09 -6.38
N PRO A 70 -2.77 -2.06 -7.22
CA PRO A 70 -4.11 -1.87 -7.75
C PRO A 70 -4.62 -3.04 -8.59
N GLU A 71 -3.77 -3.62 -9.44
CA GLU A 71 -4.09 -4.74 -10.30
C GLU A 71 -4.34 -6.01 -9.46
N LEU A 72 -3.46 -6.28 -8.49
CA LEU A 72 -3.61 -7.42 -7.59
C LEU A 72 -4.86 -7.29 -6.71
N ALA A 73 -5.13 -6.10 -6.16
CA ALA A 73 -6.34 -5.85 -5.36
C ALA A 73 -7.62 -6.12 -6.16
N ARG A 74 -7.68 -5.64 -7.41
CA ARG A 74 -8.84 -5.89 -8.31
C ARG A 74 -9.02 -7.38 -8.58
N ALA A 75 -7.94 -8.09 -8.91
CA ALA A 75 -7.99 -9.52 -9.21
C ALA A 75 -8.39 -10.34 -7.97
N ILE A 76 -7.86 -10.01 -6.78
CA ILE A 76 -8.28 -10.61 -5.51
C ILE A 76 -9.77 -10.37 -5.26
N ALA A 77 -10.24 -9.12 -5.36
CA ALA A 77 -11.63 -8.78 -5.09
C ALA A 77 -12.59 -9.48 -6.06
N THR A 78 -12.27 -9.51 -7.36
CA THR A 78 -13.07 -10.23 -8.38
C THR A 78 -13.22 -11.70 -7.97
N ARG A 79 -12.11 -12.38 -7.76
CA ARG A 79 -12.13 -13.79 -7.39
C ARG A 79 -12.81 -14.05 -6.05
N PHE A 80 -12.63 -13.16 -5.08
CA PHE A 80 -13.25 -13.29 -3.76
C PHE A 80 -14.77 -13.24 -3.84
N VAL A 81 -15.36 -12.29 -4.58
CA VAL A 81 -16.83 -12.19 -4.72
C VAL A 81 -17.41 -13.29 -5.61
N ASP A 82 -16.63 -13.85 -6.54
CA ASP A 82 -17.02 -15.02 -7.33
C ASP A 82 -17.09 -16.28 -6.45
N ASP A 83 -16.09 -16.49 -5.58
CA ASP A 83 -16.02 -17.63 -4.67
C ASP A 83 -16.97 -17.49 -3.46
N GLU A 84 -17.33 -16.26 -3.06
CA GLU A 84 -18.19 -15.90 -1.93
C GLU A 84 -19.36 -15.00 -2.41
N PRO A 85 -20.37 -15.57 -3.09
CA PRO A 85 -21.35 -14.79 -3.82
C PRO A 85 -22.27 -13.94 -2.96
N THR A 86 -22.30 -14.12 -1.65
CA THR A 86 -23.10 -13.32 -0.69
C THR A 86 -22.34 -12.11 -0.16
N ARG A 87 -21.05 -11.97 -0.48
CA ARG A 87 -20.17 -10.97 0.12
C ARG A 87 -19.90 -9.77 -0.79
N SER A 88 -19.45 -8.69 -0.17
CA SER A 88 -19.13 -7.41 -0.83
C SER A 88 -17.74 -6.93 -0.46
N VAL A 89 -17.04 -6.34 -1.43
CA VAL A 89 -15.69 -5.79 -1.29
C VAL A 89 -15.69 -4.33 -1.72
N ALA A 90 -15.05 -3.46 -0.92
CA ALA A 90 -14.69 -2.11 -1.33
C ALA A 90 -13.17 -2.00 -1.50
N ILE A 91 -12.70 -1.56 -2.67
CA ILE A 91 -11.29 -1.23 -2.92
C ILE A 91 -11.14 0.27 -2.82
N LEU A 92 -10.18 0.72 -2.02
CA LEU A 92 -9.82 2.11 -1.79
C LEU A 92 -8.41 2.34 -2.29
N ARG A 93 -8.28 2.94 -3.47
CA ARG A 93 -6.99 3.26 -4.07
C ARG A 93 -6.68 4.73 -3.87
N CYS A 94 -5.68 5.05 -3.05
CA CYS A 94 -5.13 6.41 -2.95
C CYS A 94 -4.57 6.86 -4.31
N ARG A 95 -4.90 8.11 -4.73
CA ARG A 95 -4.38 8.73 -5.93
C ARG A 95 -3.35 9.83 -5.65
N ILE A 96 -3.04 10.02 -4.37
CA ILE A 96 -2.04 11.01 -3.93
C ILE A 96 -0.67 10.33 -3.96
N PRO A 97 0.29 10.82 -4.78
CA PRO A 97 1.64 10.28 -4.78
C PRO A 97 2.32 10.43 -3.42
N ARG A 98 2.80 9.31 -2.86
CA ARG A 98 3.55 9.36 -1.59
C ARG A 98 4.82 10.22 -1.65
N THR A 99 5.26 10.56 -2.86
CA THR A 99 6.35 11.50 -3.14
C THR A 99 6.06 12.91 -2.61
N PHE A 100 4.81 13.26 -2.38
CA PHE A 100 4.39 14.55 -1.83
C PHE A 100 3.86 14.43 -0.40
N VAL A 101 2.98 13.44 -0.16
CA VAL A 101 2.48 13.10 1.18
C VAL A 101 2.26 11.60 1.30
N ASP A 102 2.79 10.99 2.35
CA ASP A 102 2.63 9.55 2.61
C ASP A 102 1.31 9.28 3.33
N CYS A 103 0.32 8.77 2.59
CA CYS A 103 -1.03 8.50 3.10
C CYS A 103 -1.11 7.26 4.01
N ASN A 104 -0.01 6.54 4.24
CA ASN A 104 0.09 5.52 5.29
C ASN A 104 0.81 6.05 6.55
N ARG A 105 0.94 7.35 6.71
CA ARG A 105 1.56 7.97 7.89
C ARG A 105 0.57 8.87 8.60
N ARG A 106 0.72 8.96 9.90
CA ARG A 106 0.13 10.06 10.66
C ARG A 106 0.87 11.32 10.25
N ILE A 107 0.17 12.28 9.69
CA ILE A 107 0.80 13.51 9.17
C ILE A 107 1.40 14.38 10.28
N ASP A 108 0.88 14.23 11.51
CA ASP A 108 1.30 14.92 12.74
C ASP A 108 2.37 14.16 13.54
N ALA A 109 2.84 13.00 13.05
CA ALA A 109 3.88 12.24 13.72
C ALA A 109 5.19 13.04 13.78
N SER A 110 5.89 12.95 14.91
CA SER A 110 7.13 13.68 15.14
C SER A 110 8.28 13.15 14.27
N PRO A 111 9.32 13.98 13.98
CA PRO A 111 10.52 13.48 13.30
C PRO A 111 11.21 12.32 14.02
N ASP A 112 11.10 12.25 15.35
CA ASP A 112 11.70 11.18 16.14
C ASP A 112 10.96 9.84 15.97
N ASP A 113 9.64 9.87 15.74
CA ASP A 113 8.86 8.68 15.40
C ASP A 113 9.38 8.03 14.11
N PHE A 114 9.80 8.83 13.14
CA PHE A 114 10.32 8.34 11.85
C PHE A 114 11.71 7.74 11.98
N LYS A 115 12.58 8.31 12.79
CA LYS A 115 13.94 7.79 13.02
C LYS A 115 13.92 6.42 13.67
N ALA A 116 13.04 6.22 14.65
CA ALA A 116 12.91 4.95 15.36
C ALA A 116 12.45 3.81 14.44
N GLY A 117 11.57 4.12 13.47
CA GLY A 117 10.98 3.12 12.56
C GLY A 117 11.64 3.01 11.18
N LYS A 118 12.68 3.79 10.87
CA LYS A 118 13.27 3.90 9.52
C LYS A 118 12.24 4.20 8.43
N VAL A 119 11.25 5.02 8.76
CA VAL A 119 10.14 5.38 7.85
C VAL A 119 10.28 6.81 7.37
N THR A 120 9.75 7.10 6.19
CA THR A 120 9.68 8.46 5.65
C THR A 120 8.68 9.33 6.43
N PRO A 121 8.89 10.66 6.51
CA PRO A 121 7.89 11.57 7.08
C PRO A 121 6.58 11.55 6.29
N GLY A 122 5.46 11.94 6.93
CA GLY A 122 4.17 12.06 6.25
C GLY A 122 4.22 13.10 5.13
N LEU A 123 4.72 14.30 5.42
CA LEU A 123 4.95 15.37 4.43
C LEU A 123 6.44 15.42 4.05
N LEU A 124 6.72 15.41 2.73
CA LEU A 124 8.10 15.33 2.24
C LEU A 124 8.86 16.67 2.34
N PRO A 125 10.21 16.67 2.51
CA PRO A 125 10.99 17.86 2.86
C PRO A 125 11.02 18.93 1.77
N TRP A 126 10.73 18.64 0.52
CA TRP A 126 10.64 19.61 -0.57
C TRP A 126 9.30 20.34 -0.64
N ILE A 127 8.32 20.00 0.18
CA ILE A 127 7.07 20.76 0.29
C ILE A 127 7.29 21.91 1.26
N THR A 128 7.64 23.07 0.72
CA THR A 128 8.15 24.20 1.51
C THR A 128 7.16 25.36 1.65
N THR A 129 6.23 25.55 0.68
CA THR A 129 5.26 26.63 0.72
C THR A 129 4.07 26.32 1.60
N ALA A 130 3.45 27.35 2.19
CA ALA A 130 2.27 27.17 3.04
C ALA A 130 1.07 26.67 2.23
N ASP A 131 0.88 27.20 1.02
CA ASP A 131 -0.24 26.85 0.14
C ASP A 131 -0.17 25.38 -0.29
N ASP A 132 1.02 24.85 -0.61
CA ASP A 132 1.19 23.43 -0.95
C ASP A 132 0.94 22.53 0.24
N ARG A 133 1.38 22.94 1.43
CA ARG A 133 1.10 22.18 2.67
C ARG A 133 -0.40 22.11 2.95
N GLU A 134 -1.12 23.22 2.80
CA GLU A 134 -2.57 23.26 2.96
C GLU A 134 -3.28 22.39 1.92
N LEU A 135 -2.88 22.48 0.65
CA LEU A 135 -3.40 21.65 -0.43
C LEU A 135 -3.25 20.16 -0.14
N LEU A 136 -2.04 19.75 0.24
CA LEU A 136 -1.72 18.33 0.51
C LEU A 136 -2.38 17.84 1.80
N GLN A 137 -2.46 18.69 2.85
CA GLN A 137 -3.19 18.37 4.07
C GLN A 137 -4.67 18.14 3.78
N ALA A 138 -5.31 19.04 3.01
CA ALA A 138 -6.71 18.89 2.64
C ALA A 138 -6.96 17.61 1.81
N ALA A 139 -6.06 17.25 0.90
CA ALA A 139 -6.13 16.01 0.15
C ALA A 139 -5.98 14.78 1.05
N TYR A 140 -5.01 14.78 1.95
CA TYR A 140 -4.78 13.74 2.96
C TYR A 140 -6.02 13.56 3.86
N ASP A 141 -6.58 14.64 4.40
CA ASP A 141 -7.74 14.58 5.29
C ASP A 141 -8.97 13.98 4.61
N ARG A 142 -9.17 14.31 3.33
CA ARG A 142 -10.25 13.71 2.51
C ARG A 142 -10.03 12.23 2.30
N TYR A 143 -8.80 11.81 1.99
CA TYR A 143 -8.45 10.39 1.86
C TYR A 143 -8.71 9.63 3.17
N VAL A 144 -8.11 10.08 4.26
CA VAL A 144 -8.23 9.44 5.58
C VAL A 144 -9.69 9.42 6.07
N GLY A 145 -10.43 10.51 5.83
CA GLY A 145 -11.87 10.58 6.12
C GLY A 145 -12.66 9.50 5.40
N SER A 146 -12.42 9.33 4.09
CA SER A 146 -13.10 8.30 3.29
C SER A 146 -12.71 6.87 3.71
N VAL A 147 -11.45 6.64 4.06
CA VAL A 147 -11.00 5.33 4.61
C VAL A 147 -11.72 5.03 5.92
N ARG A 148 -11.80 6.01 6.83
CA ARG A 148 -12.55 5.85 8.09
C ARG A 148 -14.04 5.55 7.87
N GLU A 149 -14.67 6.22 6.91
CA GLU A 149 -16.07 5.94 6.53
C GLU A 149 -16.24 4.52 6.00
N ALA A 150 -15.34 4.06 5.14
CA ALA A 150 -15.36 2.70 4.60
C ALA A 150 -15.20 1.65 5.71
N ILE A 151 -14.26 1.85 6.64
CA ILE A 151 -14.02 0.95 7.77
C ILE A 151 -15.22 0.95 8.74
N ALA A 152 -15.86 2.11 8.96
CA ALA A 152 -17.08 2.21 9.76
C ALA A 152 -18.28 1.52 9.08
N GLY A 153 -18.27 1.43 7.74
CA GLY A 153 -19.26 0.70 6.94
C GLY A 153 -19.02 -0.80 6.81
N LEU A 154 -17.96 -1.34 7.42
CA LEU A 154 -17.71 -2.78 7.45
C LEU A 154 -18.76 -3.51 8.29
N ALA A 155 -19.12 -4.72 7.89
CA ALA A 155 -19.86 -5.67 8.70
C ALA A 155 -19.15 -5.91 10.05
N GLY A 156 -19.89 -6.36 11.06
CA GLY A 156 -19.32 -6.59 12.39
C GLY A 156 -18.13 -7.55 12.37
N ASP A 157 -18.20 -8.58 11.53
CA ASP A 157 -17.15 -9.56 11.25
C ASP A 157 -16.29 -9.20 10.01
N GLY A 158 -16.45 -8.01 9.46
CA GLY A 158 -15.71 -7.53 8.29
C GLY A 158 -14.23 -7.34 8.56
N ALA A 159 -13.42 -7.40 7.51
CA ALA A 159 -11.98 -7.40 7.59
C ALA A 159 -11.32 -6.37 6.64
N ILE A 160 -10.04 -6.10 6.86
CA ILE A 160 -9.24 -5.15 6.07
C ILE A 160 -8.01 -5.87 5.51
N LEU A 161 -7.77 -5.72 4.22
CA LEU A 161 -6.49 -6.01 3.59
C LEU A 161 -5.81 -4.67 3.25
N LEU A 162 -4.69 -4.36 3.91
CA LEU A 162 -3.79 -3.30 3.46
C LEU A 162 -2.77 -3.93 2.51
N LEU A 163 -2.85 -3.54 1.26
CA LEU A 163 -2.02 -4.10 0.21
C LEU A 163 -0.97 -3.09 -0.24
N HIS A 164 0.28 -3.48 -0.04
CA HIS A 164 1.45 -2.72 -0.46
C HIS A 164 2.33 -3.54 -1.40
N THR A 165 3.22 -2.85 -2.12
CA THR A 165 4.30 -3.48 -2.86
C THR A 165 5.60 -2.72 -2.66
N TYR A 166 6.72 -3.42 -2.66
CA TYR A 166 8.04 -2.81 -2.50
C TYR A 166 9.05 -3.24 -3.56
N ALA A 167 10.08 -2.40 -3.75
CA ALA A 167 11.19 -2.73 -4.65
C ALA A 167 11.91 -4.02 -4.18
N PRO A 168 12.53 -4.79 -5.09
CA PRO A 168 13.18 -6.05 -4.75
C PRO A 168 14.27 -5.94 -3.69
N ARG A 169 14.93 -4.78 -3.60
CA ARG A 169 16.04 -4.58 -2.68
C ARG A 169 15.77 -3.47 -1.66
N THR A 170 16.34 -3.63 -0.48
CA THR A 170 16.31 -2.59 0.57
C THR A 170 17.39 -1.57 0.29
N ILE A 171 17.04 -0.48 -0.38
CA ILE A 171 17.93 0.64 -0.64
C ILE A 171 17.81 1.62 0.51
N ASP A 172 18.90 1.82 1.26
CA ASP A 172 18.98 2.72 2.42
C ASP A 172 19.63 4.05 1.98
N VAL A 173 18.80 4.97 1.51
CA VAL A 173 19.22 6.33 1.13
C VAL A 173 18.35 7.35 1.88
N GLU A 174 18.97 8.46 2.28
CA GLU A 174 18.27 9.53 2.96
C GLU A 174 17.24 10.20 2.03
N VAL A 175 16.06 10.50 2.58
CA VAL A 175 14.98 11.19 1.87
C VAL A 175 15.15 12.70 2.10
N ASP A 176 15.99 13.31 1.30
CA ASP A 176 16.32 14.72 1.30
C ASP A 176 16.26 15.32 -0.11
N LEU A 177 16.74 16.56 -0.30
CA LEU A 177 16.77 17.22 -1.61
C LEU A 177 17.70 16.55 -2.64
N GLN A 178 18.57 15.62 -2.21
CA GLN A 178 19.47 14.83 -3.07
C GLN A 178 18.88 13.44 -3.40
N ILE A 179 17.65 13.17 -3.01
CA ILE A 179 17.03 11.82 -3.12
C ILE A 179 17.19 11.22 -4.53
N VAL A 180 16.98 12.01 -5.58
CA VAL A 180 17.05 11.53 -6.97
C VAL A 180 18.48 11.11 -7.32
N ALA A 181 19.48 11.93 -6.99
CA ALA A 181 20.88 11.61 -7.25
C ALA A 181 21.33 10.39 -6.43
N ASN A 182 20.89 10.30 -5.17
CA ASN A 182 21.20 9.18 -4.28
C ASN A 182 20.59 7.88 -4.79
N LEU A 183 19.33 7.91 -5.25
CA LEU A 183 18.65 6.74 -5.83
C LEU A 183 19.32 6.29 -7.13
N ARG A 184 19.58 7.21 -8.08
CA ARG A 184 20.26 6.85 -9.35
C ARG A 184 21.60 6.15 -9.09
N ARG A 185 22.37 6.66 -8.12
CA ARG A 185 23.62 6.02 -7.70
C ARG A 185 23.41 4.66 -7.05
N ALA A 186 22.37 4.50 -6.23
CA ALA A 186 22.07 3.24 -5.56
C ALA A 186 21.62 2.14 -6.53
N TYR A 187 20.98 2.51 -7.65
CA TYR A 187 20.55 1.60 -8.72
C TYR A 187 21.61 1.40 -9.82
N GLU A 188 22.83 1.94 -9.69
CA GLU A 188 23.95 1.52 -10.56
C GLU A 188 24.17 -0.01 -10.40
N PRO A 189 24.34 -0.79 -11.47
CA PRO A 189 24.32 -2.27 -11.40
C PRO A 189 25.24 -2.87 -10.33
N ASP A 190 26.46 -2.34 -10.20
CA ASP A 190 27.45 -2.81 -9.23
C ASP A 190 27.05 -2.50 -7.79
N ARG A 191 26.25 -1.45 -7.56
CA ARG A 191 25.75 -1.05 -6.25
C ARG A 191 24.43 -1.73 -5.92
N GLU A 192 23.52 -1.79 -6.88
CA GLU A 192 22.22 -2.45 -6.67
C GLU A 192 22.43 -3.90 -6.18
N ALA A 193 23.38 -4.62 -6.76
CA ALA A 193 23.68 -6.00 -6.39
C ALA A 193 24.12 -6.15 -4.91
N THR A 194 24.65 -5.10 -4.29
CA THR A 194 25.10 -5.13 -2.88
C THR A 194 23.98 -4.93 -1.86
N TRP A 195 22.83 -4.36 -2.26
CA TRP A 195 21.72 -4.15 -1.36
C TRP A 195 21.00 -5.45 -1.01
N PRO A 196 20.56 -5.62 0.26
CA PRO A 196 19.83 -6.83 0.67
C PRO A 196 18.57 -7.06 -0.15
N LEU A 197 18.36 -8.29 -0.59
CA LEU A 197 17.11 -8.71 -1.23
C LEU A 197 16.01 -8.77 -0.16
N ARG A 198 14.84 -8.21 -0.47
CA ARG A 198 13.66 -8.28 0.38
C ARG A 198 12.95 -9.63 0.22
N PRO A 199 12.20 -10.08 1.23
CA PRO A 199 11.30 -11.22 1.08
C PRO A 199 10.37 -11.07 -0.13
N GLU A 200 9.93 -12.17 -0.70
CA GLU A 200 8.98 -12.15 -1.82
C GLU A 200 7.61 -11.62 -1.39
N VAL A 201 7.15 -12.04 -0.20
CA VAL A 201 5.96 -11.52 0.48
C VAL A 201 6.31 -11.33 1.96
N ASP A 202 5.94 -10.20 2.54
CA ASP A 202 6.18 -9.89 3.95
C ASP A 202 4.87 -9.43 4.61
N VAL A 203 4.42 -10.14 5.65
CA VAL A 203 3.27 -9.72 6.45
C VAL A 203 3.75 -8.80 7.57
N ILE A 204 3.26 -7.56 7.56
CA ILE A 204 3.65 -6.54 8.53
C ILE A 204 2.68 -6.59 9.72
N GLY A 205 3.01 -7.39 10.72
CA GLY A 205 2.15 -7.60 11.90
C GLY A 205 2.85 -7.46 13.24
N ARG A 206 4.19 -7.44 13.28
CA ARG A 206 4.96 -7.39 14.52
C ARG A 206 5.35 -5.97 14.89
N GLU A 207 4.96 -5.54 16.09
CA GLU A 207 5.35 -4.26 16.67
C GLU A 207 6.85 -4.23 17.04
N ILE A 208 7.37 -3.04 17.36
CA ILE A 208 8.80 -2.84 17.73
C ILE A 208 9.18 -3.64 18.99
N ASP A 209 8.24 -3.81 19.94
CA ASP A 209 8.44 -4.59 21.15
C ASP A 209 8.34 -6.12 20.95
N GLY A 210 8.08 -6.55 19.71
CA GLY A 210 7.94 -7.95 19.33
C GLY A 210 6.51 -8.50 19.42
N THR A 211 5.53 -7.71 19.88
CA THR A 211 4.13 -8.12 19.92
C THR A 211 3.61 -8.39 18.52
N ASP A 212 3.10 -9.60 18.27
CA ASP A 212 2.51 -9.98 16.99
C ASP A 212 1.00 -9.71 16.99
N ARG A 213 0.54 -8.94 15.98
CA ARG A 213 -0.85 -8.56 15.76
C ARG A 213 -1.45 -9.17 14.49
N ALA A 214 -0.65 -9.90 13.72
CA ALA A 214 -1.12 -10.50 12.47
C ALA A 214 -2.22 -11.54 12.73
N PRO A 215 -3.22 -11.67 11.84
CA PRO A 215 -4.27 -12.68 11.97
C PRO A 215 -3.72 -14.08 11.67
N ALA A 216 -3.26 -14.80 12.69
CA ALA A 216 -2.48 -16.04 12.58
C ALA A 216 -3.08 -17.08 11.61
N GLY A 217 -4.40 -17.32 11.66
CA GLY A 217 -5.07 -18.28 10.76
C GLY A 217 -5.01 -17.86 9.28
N VAL A 218 -5.12 -16.55 9.01
CA VAL A 218 -5.02 -15.96 7.66
C VAL A 218 -3.59 -16.06 7.16
N VAL A 219 -2.61 -15.69 8.01
CA VAL A 219 -1.18 -15.76 7.68
C VAL A 219 -0.75 -17.19 7.38
N THR A 220 -1.19 -18.16 8.18
CA THR A 220 -0.90 -19.59 7.94
C THR A 220 -1.44 -20.04 6.58
N ALA A 221 -2.69 -19.72 6.27
CA ALA A 221 -3.29 -20.10 4.98
C ALA A 221 -2.63 -19.38 3.78
N LEU A 222 -2.21 -18.12 3.94
CA LEU A 222 -1.47 -17.39 2.91
C LEU A 222 -0.09 -18.05 2.67
N ARG A 223 0.63 -18.37 3.74
CA ARG A 223 1.92 -19.08 3.68
C ARG A 223 1.79 -20.41 2.94
N GLU A 224 0.81 -21.25 3.30
CA GLU A 224 0.57 -22.52 2.63
C GLU A 224 0.32 -22.34 1.13
N GLY A 225 -0.52 -21.36 0.77
CA GLY A 225 -0.83 -21.08 -0.63
C GLY A 225 0.38 -20.61 -1.43
N LEU A 226 1.20 -19.71 -0.86
CA LEU A 226 2.42 -19.20 -1.49
C LEU A 226 3.52 -20.25 -1.58
N THR A 227 3.70 -21.08 -0.54
CA THR A 227 4.65 -22.23 -0.57
C THR A 227 4.34 -23.16 -1.73
N GLY A 228 3.05 -23.42 -2.02
CA GLY A 228 2.64 -24.20 -3.19
C GLY A 228 3.07 -23.62 -4.55
N LEU A 229 3.41 -22.32 -4.58
CA LEU A 229 3.95 -21.62 -5.74
C LEU A 229 5.48 -21.47 -5.70
N GLY A 230 6.14 -21.96 -4.65
CA GLY A 230 7.57 -21.74 -4.41
C GLY A 230 7.91 -20.30 -4.00
N ILE A 231 6.95 -19.57 -3.42
CA ILE A 231 7.11 -18.18 -2.94
C ILE A 231 7.24 -18.20 -1.41
N GLU A 232 8.27 -17.53 -0.90
CA GLU A 232 8.51 -17.40 0.54
C GLU A 232 7.70 -16.26 1.15
N LEU A 233 7.05 -16.53 2.30
CA LEU A 233 6.40 -15.53 3.12
C LEU A 233 7.18 -15.31 4.42
N ALA A 234 7.61 -14.07 4.63
CA ALA A 234 8.19 -13.59 5.88
C ALA A 234 7.15 -12.86 6.75
N GLU A 235 7.53 -12.57 8.00
CA GLU A 235 6.69 -11.84 8.94
C GLU A 235 7.49 -10.72 9.60
N SER A 236 7.21 -9.48 9.20
CA SER A 236 7.89 -8.25 9.65
C SER A 236 9.41 -8.30 9.53
N ALA A 237 9.90 -8.91 8.45
CA ALA A 237 11.33 -8.98 8.16
C ALA A 237 11.87 -7.66 7.60
N THR A 238 11.03 -6.88 6.93
CA THR A 238 11.42 -5.59 6.32
C THR A 238 11.10 -4.41 7.22
N TYR A 239 9.89 -4.36 7.76
CA TYR A 239 9.39 -3.27 8.58
C TYR A 239 8.63 -3.79 9.81
N PRO A 240 8.71 -3.12 10.97
CA PRO A 240 7.77 -3.34 12.05
C PRO A 240 6.41 -2.71 11.73
N LEU A 241 5.35 -3.20 12.36
CA LEU A 241 4.07 -2.50 12.45
C LEU A 241 4.24 -1.30 13.40
N HIS A 242 4.39 -0.10 12.84
CA HIS A 242 4.83 1.09 13.58
C HIS A 242 3.65 2.01 13.95
N PRO A 243 3.58 2.56 15.19
CA PRO A 243 2.50 3.45 15.63
C PRO A 243 2.31 4.74 14.82
N SER A 244 3.34 5.17 14.08
CA SER A 244 3.23 6.33 13.17
C SER A 244 2.46 6.02 11.88
N THR A 245 2.07 4.76 11.64
CA THR A 245 1.34 4.36 10.43
C THR A 245 -0.17 4.33 10.66
N LEU A 246 -0.95 4.60 9.61
CA LEU A 246 -2.41 4.37 9.65
C LEU A 246 -2.72 2.88 9.79
N ALA A 247 -1.91 2.01 9.19
CA ALA A 247 -1.99 0.56 9.33
C ALA A 247 -2.05 0.10 10.79
N TRP A 248 -1.19 0.64 11.65
CA TRP A 248 -1.21 0.36 13.08
C TRP A 248 -2.56 0.76 13.71
N GLY A 249 -3.08 1.94 13.36
CA GLY A 249 -4.39 2.40 13.83
C GLY A 249 -5.52 1.44 13.48
N HIS A 250 -5.53 0.91 12.26
CA HIS A 250 -6.53 -0.08 11.82
C HIS A 250 -6.40 -1.39 12.59
N VAL A 251 -5.18 -1.88 12.79
CA VAL A 251 -4.91 -3.11 13.56
C VAL A 251 -5.39 -2.98 15.01
N MET A 252 -5.13 -1.82 15.65
CA MET A 252 -5.61 -1.56 17.02
C MET A 252 -7.13 -1.44 17.11
N ALA A 253 -7.77 -0.85 16.10
CA ALA A 253 -9.23 -0.70 16.05
C ALA A 253 -9.98 -2.01 15.76
N ARG A 254 -9.36 -2.94 15.00
CA ARG A 254 -9.97 -4.22 14.59
C ARG A 254 -8.98 -5.40 14.78
N PRO A 255 -8.67 -5.78 16.03
CA PRO A 255 -7.70 -6.85 16.30
C PRO A 255 -8.07 -8.17 15.61
N GLY A 256 -7.11 -8.79 14.94
CA GLY A 256 -7.29 -10.06 14.22
C GLY A 256 -8.10 -9.96 12.91
N ARG A 257 -8.52 -8.76 12.52
CA ARG A 257 -9.31 -8.50 11.29
C ARG A 257 -8.59 -7.61 10.27
N VAL A 258 -7.28 -7.42 10.43
CA VAL A 258 -6.46 -6.63 9.51
C VAL A 258 -5.26 -7.45 9.08
N LEU A 259 -5.06 -7.59 7.78
CA LEU A 259 -3.86 -8.14 7.17
C LEU A 259 -3.13 -7.01 6.44
N CYS A 260 -1.96 -6.62 6.94
CA CYS A 260 -1.05 -5.72 6.24
C CYS A 260 0.02 -6.55 5.55
N VAL A 261 0.20 -6.37 4.24
CA VAL A 261 1.11 -7.20 3.45
C VAL A 261 1.84 -6.39 2.40
N GLU A 262 3.12 -6.69 2.24
CA GLU A 262 4.00 -6.20 1.19
C GLU A 262 4.29 -7.33 0.20
N VAL A 263 4.15 -7.05 -1.10
CA VAL A 263 4.50 -7.98 -2.18
C VAL A 263 5.66 -7.39 -2.97
N ARG A 264 6.70 -8.18 -3.23
CA ARG A 264 7.85 -7.72 -4.01
C ARG A 264 7.46 -7.49 -5.47
N ARG A 265 7.76 -6.30 -6.01
CA ARG A 265 7.25 -5.84 -7.31
C ARG A 265 7.69 -6.67 -8.50
N ASP A 266 8.83 -7.34 -8.45
CA ASP A 266 9.28 -8.25 -9.51
C ASP A 266 8.37 -9.50 -9.66
N LEU A 267 7.56 -9.80 -8.63
CA LEU A 267 6.49 -10.81 -8.74
C LEU A 267 5.28 -10.31 -9.54
N LEU A 268 5.18 -9.03 -9.82
CA LEU A 268 4.03 -8.39 -10.48
C LEU A 268 4.43 -7.66 -11.77
N ALA A 269 5.53 -6.90 -11.73
CA ALA A 269 6.04 -6.14 -12.88
C ALA A 269 6.74 -7.04 -13.92
N ASP A 270 6.65 -6.65 -15.20
CA ASP A 270 7.15 -7.45 -16.32
C ASP A 270 7.87 -6.58 -17.36
N PRO A 271 9.19 -6.38 -17.26
CA PRO A 271 10.07 -6.65 -16.12
C PRO A 271 9.95 -5.62 -14.99
N PHE A 272 10.66 -5.84 -13.88
CA PHE A 272 10.87 -4.78 -12.88
C PHE A 272 11.91 -3.80 -13.43
N GLU A 273 11.52 -2.54 -13.61
CA GLU A 273 12.40 -1.45 -14.04
C GLU A 273 12.25 -0.28 -13.06
N PRO A 274 13.33 0.21 -12.42
CA PRO A 274 13.29 1.43 -11.62
C PRO A 274 13.13 2.66 -12.52
N PHE A 275 12.67 3.77 -11.96
CA PHE A 275 12.60 5.10 -12.58
C PHE A 275 11.62 5.26 -13.74
N VAL A 276 10.84 4.25 -14.06
CA VAL A 276 9.78 4.30 -15.10
C VAL A 276 8.47 3.72 -14.58
N GLN A 277 7.38 4.11 -15.22
CA GLN A 277 6.09 3.47 -14.92
C GLN A 277 6.15 1.99 -15.33
N MET A 278 5.99 1.10 -14.35
CA MET A 278 6.12 -0.34 -14.55
C MET A 278 4.95 -0.92 -15.34
N GLN A 279 5.24 -1.86 -16.21
CA GLN A 279 4.23 -2.72 -16.85
C GLN A 279 3.89 -3.86 -15.90
N ILE A 280 2.62 -4.08 -15.64
CA ILE A 280 2.17 -5.15 -14.73
C ILE A 280 1.74 -6.36 -15.53
N GLY A 281 2.37 -7.50 -15.27
CA GLY A 281 2.12 -8.76 -15.97
C GLY A 281 0.85 -9.44 -15.46
N ALA A 282 -0.19 -9.54 -16.30
CA ALA A 282 -1.46 -10.15 -15.93
C ALA A 282 -1.28 -11.59 -15.38
N ALA A 283 -0.46 -12.42 -16.03
CA ALA A 283 -0.19 -13.77 -15.57
C ALA A 283 0.53 -13.82 -14.22
N LYS A 284 1.38 -12.83 -13.90
CA LYS A 284 2.03 -12.70 -12.61
C LYS A 284 1.03 -12.35 -11.51
N VAL A 285 0.12 -11.41 -11.80
CA VAL A 285 -0.99 -11.06 -10.89
C VAL A 285 -1.86 -12.29 -10.63
N ASP A 286 -2.34 -12.95 -11.68
CA ASP A 286 -3.25 -14.10 -11.57
C ASP A 286 -2.66 -15.23 -10.73
N ARG A 287 -1.35 -15.45 -10.82
CA ARG A 287 -0.63 -16.46 -10.01
C ARG A 287 -0.80 -16.25 -8.52
N LEU A 288 -0.87 -15.00 -8.06
CA LEU A 288 -0.96 -14.65 -6.63
C LEU A 288 -2.40 -14.65 -6.09
N VAL A 289 -3.41 -14.54 -6.94
CA VAL A 289 -4.80 -14.36 -6.52
C VAL A 289 -5.31 -15.50 -5.64
N ALA A 290 -5.12 -16.74 -6.05
CA ALA A 290 -5.67 -17.89 -5.33
C ALA A 290 -5.13 -18.04 -3.90
N PRO A 291 -3.81 -17.89 -3.61
CA PRO A 291 -3.28 -17.84 -2.25
C PRO A 291 -3.94 -16.75 -1.38
N PHE A 292 -4.09 -15.53 -1.90
CA PHE A 292 -4.71 -14.44 -1.16
C PHE A 292 -6.18 -14.72 -0.86
N VAL A 293 -6.97 -15.11 -1.85
CA VAL A 293 -8.42 -15.38 -1.66
C VAL A 293 -8.62 -16.51 -0.67
N ARG A 294 -7.85 -17.61 -0.78
CA ARG A 294 -7.90 -18.72 0.18
C ARG A 294 -7.58 -18.27 1.62
N ALA A 295 -6.61 -17.38 1.78
CA ALA A 295 -6.25 -16.84 3.08
C ALA A 295 -7.35 -15.95 3.65
N LEU A 296 -7.87 -14.99 2.85
CA LEU A 296 -8.90 -14.06 3.28
C LEU A 296 -10.19 -14.77 3.73
N ARG A 297 -10.56 -15.87 3.07
CA ARG A 297 -11.71 -16.70 3.45
C ARG A 297 -11.60 -17.33 4.85
N ARG A 298 -10.41 -17.32 5.48
CA ARG A 298 -10.21 -17.80 6.85
C ARG A 298 -10.80 -16.89 7.91
N TRP A 299 -11.25 -15.71 7.53
CA TRP A 299 -11.92 -14.80 8.47
C TRP A 299 -13.39 -15.20 8.72
N TRP A 300 -13.97 -15.97 7.83
CA TRP A 300 -15.37 -16.45 7.87
C TRP A 300 -15.45 -18.00 7.74
#